data_0353b64c9c9d59f34f9db9a9761bd98f
#
_entry.id   0353b64c9c9d59f34f9db9a9761bd98f
#
_cell.length_a   1.000
_cell.length_b   1.000
_cell.length_c   1.000
_cell.angle_alpha   90.00
_cell.angle_beta   90.00
_cell.angle_gamma   90.00
#
_symmetry.space_group_name_H-M   'P 1'
#
loop_
_entity.id
_entity.type
_entity.pdbx_description
1 polymer ?
#
loop_
_entity_poly.entity_id
_entity_poly.type
_entity_poly.pdbx_seq_one_letter_code
_entity_poly.pdbx_strand_id
1 'polypeptide(L)'
;VGIGIVPAVCPLVVAGASGANGVDVHELYRTSLPDIYAIGDCAAFACDYARGTVVRVESVQNANDMATCVAKAIRSDEKPYKAFSWFWSNHYDLKLQTAGINMDNGGTERCILGRFCVPQPY
;
A
#
# COMPACT_ATOMS: atom_id res chain seq x y z
N VAL A 1 -6.35 14.96 -15.37
CA VAL A 1 -5.82 13.60 -15.57
C VAL A 1 -5.02 13.22 -14.32
N GLY A 2 -5.41 12.14 -13.66
CA GLY A 2 -4.64 11.57 -12.55
C GLY A 2 -3.50 10.72 -13.12
N ILE A 3 -2.26 11.05 -12.80
CA ILE A 3 -1.05 10.35 -13.27
C ILE A 3 -0.23 9.76 -12.12
N GLY A 4 -0.84 9.62 -10.94
CA GLY A 4 -0.19 9.19 -9.71
C GLY A 4 0.29 10.35 -8.85
N ILE A 5 0.97 10.02 -7.77
CA ILE A 5 1.52 10.97 -6.80
C ILE A 5 3.04 10.82 -6.66
N VAL A 6 3.68 11.90 -6.24
CA VAL A 6 5.06 11.89 -5.75
C VAL A 6 5.01 12.09 -4.24
N PRO A 7 5.46 11.12 -3.43
CA PRO A 7 5.39 11.23 -1.98
C PRO A 7 6.33 12.32 -1.46
N ALA A 8 5.82 13.21 -0.60
CA ALA A 8 6.57 14.31 -0.02
C ALA A 8 7.41 13.84 1.19
N VAL A 9 8.39 12.99 0.96
CA VAL A 9 9.21 12.34 2.01
C VAL A 9 10.55 13.01 2.28
N CYS A 10 10.84 14.13 1.62
CA CYS A 10 12.10 14.85 1.76
C CYS A 10 12.55 15.07 3.23
N PRO A 11 11.69 15.46 4.18
CA PRO A 11 12.13 15.67 5.56
C PRO A 11 12.71 14.40 6.21
N LEU A 12 12.13 13.24 5.92
CA LEU A 12 12.60 11.96 6.44
C LEU A 12 13.89 11.49 5.76
N VAL A 13 13.98 11.69 4.43
CA VAL A 13 15.19 11.35 3.66
C VAL A 13 16.36 12.24 4.11
N VAL A 14 16.16 13.53 4.32
CA VAL A 14 17.18 14.45 4.85
C VAL A 14 17.60 14.05 6.27
N ALA A 15 16.69 13.51 7.07
CA ALA A 15 16.99 12.98 8.40
C ALA A 15 17.72 11.60 8.36
N GLY A 16 17.93 11.02 7.17
CA GLY A 16 18.66 9.77 6.97
C GLY A 16 17.78 8.54 6.77
N ALA A 17 16.47 8.69 6.55
CA ALA A 17 15.62 7.55 6.17
C ALA A 17 15.98 7.05 4.77
N SER A 18 15.99 5.72 4.58
CA SER A 18 16.15 5.10 3.27
C SER A 18 14.86 5.23 2.46
N GLY A 19 14.99 5.36 1.14
CA GLY A 19 13.86 5.33 0.22
C GLY A 19 14.12 6.11 -1.07
N ALA A 20 13.69 5.54 -2.19
CA ALA A 20 13.79 6.17 -3.52
C ALA A 20 12.41 6.64 -4.01
N ASN A 21 11.36 5.84 -3.77
CA ASN A 21 9.97 6.14 -4.15
C ASN A 21 9.07 5.94 -2.92
N GLY A 22 9.21 6.80 -1.94
CA GLY A 22 8.62 6.67 -0.61
C GLY A 22 9.72 6.44 0.44
N VAL A 23 9.32 6.12 1.66
CA VAL A 23 10.21 5.74 2.75
C VAL A 23 10.22 4.22 2.86
N ASP A 24 11.40 3.61 2.78
CA ASP A 24 11.54 2.16 2.92
C ASP A 24 11.21 1.73 4.35
N VAL A 25 10.34 0.76 4.47
CA VAL A 25 9.93 0.18 5.75
C VAL A 25 10.01 -1.34 5.69
N HIS A 26 10.26 -1.96 6.86
CA HIS A 26 10.18 -3.41 6.98
C HIS A 26 8.76 -3.86 7.38
N GLU A 27 8.59 -5.15 7.70
CA GLU A 27 7.29 -5.82 7.91
C GLU A 27 6.40 -5.25 9.03
N LEU A 28 6.96 -4.47 9.97
CA LEU A 28 6.23 -3.76 11.01
C LEU A 28 6.17 -2.25 10.75
N TYR A 29 6.48 -1.83 9.52
CA TYR A 29 6.46 -0.42 9.06
C TYR A 29 7.40 0.52 9.79
N ARG A 30 8.46 0.01 10.44
CA ARG A 30 9.56 0.80 10.98
C ARG A 30 10.47 1.25 9.83
N THR A 31 10.91 2.48 9.88
CA THR A 31 11.92 3.02 8.96
C THR A 31 13.34 2.66 9.41
N SER A 32 14.35 3.09 8.66
CA SER A 32 15.76 2.99 9.08
C SER A 32 16.11 3.92 10.26
N LEU A 33 15.25 4.89 10.57
CA LEU A 33 15.42 5.77 11.71
C LEU A 33 14.79 5.15 12.97
N PRO A 34 15.44 5.27 14.16
CA PRO A 34 14.90 4.73 15.38
C PRO A 34 13.58 5.39 15.77
N ASP A 35 12.62 4.57 16.22
CA ASP A 35 11.30 4.97 16.71
C ASP A 35 10.41 5.73 15.72
N ILE A 36 10.76 5.66 14.43
CA ILE A 36 9.99 6.27 13.34
C ILE A 36 9.35 5.19 12.47
N TYR A 37 8.04 5.32 12.28
CA TYR A 37 7.22 4.48 11.41
C TYR A 37 6.73 5.30 10.21
N ALA A 38 6.61 4.66 9.05
CA ALA A 38 5.94 5.25 7.89
C ALA A 38 4.81 4.33 7.43
N ILE A 39 3.65 4.92 7.14
CA ILE A 39 2.43 4.21 6.76
C ILE A 39 1.71 4.92 5.62
N GLY A 40 0.79 4.20 4.97
CA GLY A 40 -0.01 4.74 3.87
C GLY A 40 0.81 4.99 2.61
N ASP A 41 0.40 5.99 1.85
CA ASP A 41 0.90 6.26 0.50
C ASP A 41 2.38 6.65 0.43
N CYS A 42 3.00 6.99 1.55
CA CYS A 42 4.43 7.32 1.60
C CYS A 42 5.34 6.13 1.95
N ALA A 43 4.78 5.02 2.40
CA ALA A 43 5.55 3.85 2.82
C ALA A 43 5.82 2.90 1.66
N ALA A 44 7.08 2.51 1.49
CA ALA A 44 7.52 1.51 0.52
C ALA A 44 7.99 0.26 1.25
N PHE A 45 7.44 -0.90 0.93
CA PHE A 45 7.69 -2.16 1.63
C PHE A 45 7.85 -3.34 0.67
N ALA A 46 8.63 -4.35 1.08
CA ALA A 46 8.74 -5.61 0.35
C ALA A 46 7.41 -6.36 0.43
N CYS A 47 6.79 -6.60 -0.72
CA CYS A 47 5.47 -7.21 -0.82
C CYS A 47 5.58 -8.66 -1.31
N ASP A 48 5.05 -9.62 -0.53
CA ASP A 48 5.05 -11.04 -0.89
C ASP A 48 4.32 -11.28 -2.23
N TYR A 49 3.21 -10.57 -2.45
CA TYR A 49 2.44 -10.65 -3.70
C TYR A 49 3.14 -10.04 -4.92
N ALA A 50 4.18 -9.23 -4.68
CA ALA A 50 5.07 -8.67 -5.69
C ALA A 50 6.43 -9.39 -5.71
N ARG A 51 6.49 -10.67 -5.30
CA ARG A 51 7.71 -11.50 -5.25
C ARG A 51 8.85 -10.85 -4.46
N GLY A 52 8.53 -10.16 -3.37
CA GLY A 52 9.50 -9.46 -2.54
C GLY A 52 9.98 -8.12 -3.11
N THR A 53 9.45 -7.69 -4.24
CA THR A 53 9.76 -6.35 -4.77
C THR A 53 9.24 -5.27 -3.83
N VAL A 54 10.02 -4.21 -3.66
CA VAL A 54 9.59 -3.04 -2.88
C VAL A 54 8.55 -2.27 -3.67
N VAL A 55 7.37 -2.15 -3.11
CA VAL A 55 6.23 -1.46 -3.71
C VAL A 55 5.65 -0.42 -2.76
N ARG A 56 4.98 0.56 -3.32
CA ARG A 56 4.19 1.55 -2.60
C ARG A 56 2.74 1.39 -3.04
N VAL A 57 1.85 1.12 -2.10
CA VAL A 57 0.44 0.84 -2.37
C VAL A 57 -0.42 2.02 -1.94
N GLU A 58 -0.99 2.69 -2.92
CA GLU A 58 -1.84 3.87 -2.76
C GLU A 58 -3.30 3.43 -2.64
N SER A 59 -3.73 3.04 -1.44
CA SER A 59 -5.13 2.68 -1.20
C SER A 59 -5.56 2.97 0.23
N VAL A 60 -6.83 3.32 0.39
CA VAL A 60 -7.43 3.59 1.71
C VAL A 60 -7.36 2.36 2.62
N GLN A 61 -7.59 1.17 2.07
CA GLN A 61 -7.45 -0.07 2.83
C GLN A 61 -6.04 -0.23 3.36
N ASN A 62 -5.03 -0.13 2.49
CA ASN A 62 -3.64 -0.30 2.86
C ASN A 62 -3.23 0.69 3.97
N ALA A 63 -3.63 1.96 3.85
CA ALA A 63 -3.33 2.97 4.86
C ALA A 63 -3.94 2.64 6.24
N ASN A 64 -5.20 2.20 6.27
CA ASN A 64 -5.88 1.81 7.51
C ASN A 64 -5.28 0.55 8.15
N ASP A 65 -4.95 -0.44 7.33
CA ASP A 65 -4.39 -1.69 7.79
C ASP A 65 -2.97 -1.50 8.33
N MET A 66 -2.15 -0.70 7.66
CA MET A 66 -0.83 -0.29 8.14
C MET A 66 -0.93 0.45 9.48
N ALA A 67 -1.85 1.41 9.61
CA ALA A 67 -2.07 2.14 10.86
C ALA A 67 -2.45 1.18 12.01
N THR A 68 -3.31 0.23 11.73
CA THR A 68 -3.70 -0.80 12.71
C THR A 68 -2.53 -1.68 13.11
N CYS A 69 -1.70 -2.09 12.15
CA CYS A 69 -0.50 -2.88 12.40
C CYS A 69 0.50 -2.12 13.30
N VAL A 70 0.80 -0.87 12.96
CA VAL A 70 1.73 -0.02 13.74
C VAL A 70 1.19 0.25 15.13
N ALA A 71 -0.10 0.54 15.29
CA ALA A 71 -0.71 0.74 16.59
C ALA A 71 -0.58 -0.49 17.52
N LYS A 72 -0.71 -1.70 16.94
CA LYS A 72 -0.49 -2.95 17.66
C LYS A 72 1.00 -3.14 18.01
N ALA A 73 1.90 -2.88 17.07
CA ALA A 73 3.34 -3.00 17.26
C ALA A 73 3.84 -2.07 18.39
N ILE A 74 3.36 -0.83 18.45
CA ILE A 74 3.66 0.12 19.54
C ILE A 74 3.17 -0.41 20.90
N ARG A 75 2.09 -1.19 20.92
CA ARG A 75 1.56 -1.84 22.13
C ARG A 75 2.20 -3.20 22.43
N SER A 76 3.29 -3.55 21.77
CA SER A 76 4.00 -4.83 21.93
C SER A 76 3.19 -6.07 21.45
N ASP A 77 2.18 -5.90 20.61
CA ASP A 77 1.49 -6.97 19.87
C ASP A 77 1.97 -6.96 18.42
N GLU A 78 3.22 -7.39 18.23
CA GLU A 78 3.89 -7.36 16.94
C GLU A 78 3.39 -8.50 16.03
N LYS A 79 2.59 -8.17 15.03
CA LYS A 79 2.15 -9.10 13.99
C LYS A 79 2.43 -8.48 12.63
N PRO A 80 3.25 -9.13 11.78
CA PRO A 80 3.47 -8.67 10.42
C PRO A 80 2.17 -8.57 9.64
N TYR A 81 2.04 -7.50 8.86
CA TYR A 81 0.89 -7.32 7.99
C TYR A 81 1.06 -8.15 6.71
N LYS A 82 0.07 -8.96 6.41
CA LYS A 82 0.03 -9.84 5.22
C LYS A 82 -1.30 -9.78 4.49
N ALA A 83 -1.95 -8.62 4.47
CA ALA A 83 -3.21 -8.51 3.75
C ALA A 83 -3.01 -8.44 2.24
N PHE A 84 -3.98 -8.98 1.54
CA PHE A 84 -4.05 -8.92 0.10
C PHE A 84 -4.48 -7.51 -0.34
N SER A 85 -3.73 -6.89 -1.23
CA SER A 85 -4.04 -5.53 -1.71
C SER A 85 -5.35 -5.53 -2.47
N TRP A 86 -6.22 -4.61 -2.10
CA TRP A 86 -7.53 -4.44 -2.67
C TRP A 86 -7.81 -2.96 -2.90
N PHE A 87 -8.39 -2.63 -4.04
CA PHE A 87 -8.70 -1.27 -4.44
C PHE A 87 -10.08 -1.20 -5.08
N TRP A 88 -10.80 -0.10 -4.87
CA TRP A 88 -12.07 0.16 -5.54
C TRP A 88 -12.12 1.59 -6.08
N SER A 89 -12.88 1.78 -7.13
CA SER A 89 -13.23 3.10 -7.66
C SER A 89 -14.69 3.08 -8.13
N ASN A 90 -15.40 4.16 -7.80
CA ASN A 90 -16.76 4.38 -8.29
C ASN A 90 -16.73 5.51 -9.32
N HIS A 91 -17.32 5.26 -10.49
CA HIS A 91 -17.41 6.24 -11.55
C HIS A 91 -18.85 6.22 -12.09
N TYR A 92 -19.66 7.15 -11.65
CA TYR A 92 -21.12 7.17 -11.85
C TYR A 92 -21.76 5.87 -11.34
N ASP A 93 -22.45 5.12 -12.23
CA ASP A 93 -23.07 3.82 -11.99
C ASP A 93 -22.09 2.62 -12.05
N LEU A 94 -20.85 2.88 -12.48
CA LEU A 94 -19.82 1.85 -12.60
C LEU A 94 -19.03 1.70 -11.30
N LYS A 95 -18.86 0.45 -10.88
CA LYS A 95 -18.00 0.08 -9.76
C LYS A 95 -16.86 -0.77 -10.27
N LEU A 96 -15.63 -0.29 -10.07
CA LEU A 96 -14.41 -1.03 -10.33
C LEU A 96 -13.89 -1.59 -9.02
N GLN A 97 -13.56 -2.86 -9.02
CA GLN A 97 -12.83 -3.51 -7.92
C GLN A 97 -11.63 -4.25 -8.50
N THR A 98 -10.47 -4.05 -7.92
CA THR A 98 -9.25 -4.76 -8.28
C THR A 98 -8.67 -5.43 -7.06
N ALA A 99 -8.13 -6.62 -7.24
CA ALA A 99 -7.49 -7.39 -6.19
C ALA A 99 -6.10 -7.84 -6.69
N GLY A 100 -5.07 -7.62 -5.87
CA GLY A 100 -3.68 -7.89 -6.22
C GLY A 100 -2.90 -6.66 -6.67
N ILE A 101 -1.66 -6.88 -7.06
CA ILE A 101 -0.73 -5.86 -7.56
C ILE A 101 -0.34 -6.24 -8.99
N ASN A 102 -0.49 -5.30 -9.93
CA ASN A 102 0.00 -5.48 -11.29
C ASN A 102 1.48 -5.06 -11.35
N MET A 103 2.33 -6.00 -11.73
CA MET A 103 3.76 -5.75 -11.95
C MET A 103 4.02 -5.74 -13.46
N ASP A 104 4.38 -4.60 -14.01
CA ASP A 104 4.61 -4.36 -15.45
C ASP A 104 5.74 -5.19 -16.10
N ASN A 105 6.37 -6.09 -15.37
CA ASN A 105 7.50 -6.89 -15.84
C ASN A 105 7.13 -8.28 -16.35
N GLY A 106 6.11 -8.39 -17.22
CA GLY A 106 5.87 -9.62 -18.01
C GLY A 106 5.40 -10.86 -17.23
N GLY A 107 5.13 -10.73 -15.95
CA GLY A 107 4.53 -11.75 -15.12
C GLY A 107 3.04 -11.50 -15.00
N THR A 108 2.23 -12.30 -15.69
CA THR A 108 0.77 -12.26 -15.59
C THR A 108 0.33 -12.79 -14.22
N GLU A 109 0.43 -11.99 -13.18
CA GLU A 109 -0.39 -12.22 -12.00
C GLU A 109 -1.74 -11.57 -12.27
N ARG A 110 -2.78 -12.40 -12.25
CA ARG A 110 -4.12 -12.04 -12.67
C ARG A 110 -4.67 -10.89 -11.84
N CYS A 111 -4.67 -9.70 -12.42
CA CYS A 111 -5.62 -8.68 -12.03
C CYS A 111 -7.00 -9.17 -12.44
N ILE A 112 -7.81 -9.64 -11.50
CA ILE A 112 -9.20 -10.00 -11.79
C ILE A 112 -9.98 -8.69 -11.87
N LEU A 113 -10.09 -8.16 -13.07
CA LEU A 113 -11.04 -7.10 -13.40
C LEU A 113 -12.45 -7.70 -13.39
N GLY A 114 -13.09 -7.70 -12.23
CA GLY A 114 -14.50 -8.01 -12.11
C GLY A 114 -15.33 -6.76 -12.38
N ARG A 115 -16.03 -6.71 -13.52
CA ARG A 115 -17.18 -5.82 -13.66
C ARG A 115 -18.32 -6.40 -12.83
N PHE A 116 -18.53 -5.90 -11.63
CA PHE A 116 -19.75 -6.17 -10.90
C PHE A 116 -20.72 -5.02 -11.13
N CYS A 117 -21.68 -5.23 -12.03
CA CYS A 117 -22.87 -4.43 -12.10
C CYS A 117 -23.79 -4.89 -10.95
N VAL A 118 -23.78 -4.18 -9.83
CA VAL A 118 -24.78 -4.42 -8.78
C VAL A 118 -25.95 -3.48 -9.08
N PRO A 119 -27.16 -4.00 -9.40
CA PRO A 119 -28.33 -3.16 -9.49
C PRO A 119 -28.57 -2.49 -8.13
N GLN A 120 -28.68 -1.18 -8.08
CA GLN A 120 -29.12 -0.48 -6.88
C GLN A 120 -30.63 -0.67 -6.78
N PRO A 121 -31.17 -1.10 -5.62
CA PRO A 121 -32.59 -0.93 -5.37
C PRO A 121 -32.87 0.57 -5.26
N TYR A 122 -33.87 1.02 -5.98
CA TYR A 122 -34.43 2.36 -5.91
C TYR A 122 -35.01 2.64 -4.52
#